data_172fc67212a8de7f08a7a6bd34c62e27
#
_entry.id   172fc67212a8de7f08a7a6bd34c62e27
#
_cell.length_a   1.000
_cell.length_b   1.000
_cell.length_c   1.000
_cell.angle_alpha   90.00
_cell.angle_beta   90.00
_cell.angle_gamma   90.00
#
_symmetry.space_group_name_H-M   'P 1'
#
loop_
_entity.id
_entity.type
_entity.pdbx_description
1 polymer ?
#
loop_
_entity_poly.entity_id
_entity_poly.type
_entity_poly.pdbx_seq_one_letter_code
_entity_poly.pdbx_strand_id
1 'polypeptide(L)'
;MAKYIKRKSSTSRQGFEEFGTEILLLCQLRHPNLVNLIGYCIDEQEMILIFELIANGSLMEHFLYRDQDDPLKWKRRLQICIGVARGLHYLHTGVKHTIIHRDVKLENILLGESWKAKLANFVLCKKGPPSLSKALIRIDSVVKGTVGYLDPAYLRTSQLTDKTDVYCFGVVLFEVLCARRSVDMESEREQSMAVWAPACVEDGTINQIIDPYLIGKIAPECFKIYVDIATSCLREDNLERPAIGEVEVGLEHALELQEYADAAMRKDDVGSGSDQ
;
A
#
# COMPACT_ATOMS: atom_id res chain seq x y z
N MET A 1 -18.42 -21.85 1.77
CA MET A 1 -17.42 -20.80 2.11
C MET A 1 -16.82 -20.31 0.80
N ALA A 2 -17.06 -19.05 0.41
CA ALA A 2 -16.54 -18.52 -0.85
C ALA A 2 -15.01 -18.35 -0.76
N LYS A 3 -14.31 -18.51 -1.87
CA LYS A 3 -12.84 -18.43 -1.96
C LYS A 3 -12.45 -17.60 -3.17
N TYR A 4 -11.34 -16.87 -3.09
CA TYR A 4 -10.76 -16.19 -4.24
C TYR A 4 -9.85 -17.16 -5.01
N ILE A 5 -10.06 -17.30 -6.31
CA ILE A 5 -9.32 -18.23 -7.17
C ILE A 5 -8.54 -17.44 -8.23
N LYS A 6 -7.21 -17.59 -8.23
CA LYS A 6 -6.34 -17.04 -9.26
C LYS A 6 -5.86 -18.17 -10.17
N ARG A 7 -6.19 -18.08 -11.46
CA ARG A 7 -5.72 -19.01 -12.49
C ARG A 7 -4.55 -18.40 -13.26
N LYS A 8 -3.53 -19.20 -13.54
CA LYS A 8 -2.42 -18.84 -14.39
C LYS A 8 -2.27 -19.88 -15.50
N SER A 9 -1.88 -19.43 -16.70
CA SER A 9 -1.59 -20.34 -17.80
C SER A 9 -0.24 -21.03 -17.57
N SER A 10 -0.20 -22.35 -17.78
CA SER A 10 1.01 -23.17 -17.71
C SER A 10 1.90 -23.05 -18.96
N THR A 11 1.51 -22.27 -19.97
CA THR A 11 2.15 -22.25 -21.29
C THR A 11 3.48 -21.53 -21.37
N SER A 12 3.90 -20.75 -20.33
CA SER A 12 5.16 -20.05 -20.33
C SER A 12 6.06 -20.46 -19.15
N ARG A 13 7.37 -20.63 -19.41
CA ARG A 13 8.37 -20.88 -18.35
C ARG A 13 8.33 -19.80 -17.27
N GLN A 14 8.18 -18.54 -17.66
CA GLN A 14 8.06 -17.43 -16.73
C GLN A 14 6.83 -17.56 -15.83
N GLY A 15 5.67 -17.92 -16.38
CA GLY A 15 4.44 -18.13 -15.60
C GLY A 15 4.60 -19.23 -14.55
N PHE A 16 5.32 -20.30 -14.88
CA PHE A 16 5.60 -21.40 -13.96
C PHE A 16 6.54 -20.96 -12.81
N GLU A 17 7.62 -20.25 -13.12
CA GLU A 17 8.56 -19.71 -12.12
C GLU A 17 7.88 -18.72 -11.17
N GLU A 18 7.03 -17.84 -11.69
CA GLU A 18 6.24 -16.89 -10.92
C GLU A 18 5.24 -17.57 -10.00
N PHE A 19 4.55 -18.59 -10.50
CA PHE A 19 3.60 -19.38 -9.74
C PHE A 19 4.30 -20.12 -8.59
N GLY A 20 5.43 -20.75 -8.88
CA GLY A 20 6.26 -21.44 -7.87
C GLY A 20 6.75 -20.48 -6.78
N THR A 21 7.19 -19.27 -7.17
CA THR A 21 7.61 -18.24 -6.22
C THR A 21 6.47 -17.85 -5.28
N GLU A 22 5.28 -17.61 -5.81
CA GLU A 22 4.11 -17.20 -5.02
C GLU A 22 3.72 -18.30 -4.01
N ILE A 23 3.71 -19.58 -4.41
CA ILE A 23 3.46 -20.71 -3.51
C ILE A 23 4.52 -20.79 -2.40
N LEU A 24 5.80 -20.83 -2.77
CA LEU A 24 6.91 -21.02 -1.83
C LEU A 24 6.92 -19.93 -0.75
N LEU A 25 6.60 -18.70 -1.10
CA LEU A 25 6.49 -17.59 -0.15
C LEU A 25 5.23 -17.72 0.70
N LEU A 26 4.06 -17.83 0.09
CA LEU A 26 2.78 -17.83 0.80
C LEU A 26 2.57 -19.05 1.69
N CYS A 27 3.19 -20.19 1.40
CA CYS A 27 3.19 -21.34 2.32
C CYS A 27 3.91 -21.07 3.63
N GLN A 28 4.88 -20.14 3.66
CA GLN A 28 5.69 -19.81 4.84
C GLN A 28 5.21 -18.55 5.57
N LEU A 29 4.48 -17.65 4.88
CA LEU A 29 4.04 -16.38 5.43
C LEU A 29 2.68 -16.52 6.11
N ARG A 30 2.58 -15.97 7.32
CA ARG A 30 1.34 -15.91 8.08
C ARG A 30 1.26 -14.55 8.78
N HIS A 31 0.44 -13.67 8.26
CA HIS A 31 0.22 -12.35 8.84
C HIS A 31 -1.20 -11.85 8.53
N PRO A 32 -1.88 -11.16 9.46
CA PRO A 32 -3.24 -10.69 9.26
C PRO A 32 -3.41 -9.70 8.08
N ASN A 33 -2.35 -9.00 7.70
CA ASN A 33 -2.35 -8.04 6.59
C ASN A 33 -1.66 -8.57 5.31
N LEU A 34 -1.50 -9.89 5.19
CA LEU A 34 -1.14 -10.57 3.96
C LEU A 34 -2.28 -11.50 3.54
N VAL A 35 -2.44 -11.74 2.24
CA VAL A 35 -3.38 -12.75 1.75
C VAL A 35 -2.93 -14.13 2.21
N ASN A 36 -3.89 -14.95 2.61
CA ASN A 36 -3.62 -16.32 3.06
C ASN A 36 -3.89 -17.31 1.93
N LEU A 37 -2.87 -18.05 1.52
CA LEU A 37 -3.02 -19.17 0.61
C LEU A 37 -3.63 -20.37 1.35
N ILE A 38 -4.77 -20.85 0.86
CA ILE A 38 -5.47 -22.04 1.40
C ILE A 38 -4.97 -23.30 0.73
N GLY A 39 -4.71 -23.24 -0.57
CA GLY A 39 -4.26 -24.38 -1.35
C GLY A 39 -3.87 -23.99 -2.77
N TYR A 40 -3.35 -24.96 -3.49
CA TYR A 40 -3.01 -24.82 -4.90
C TYR A 40 -3.27 -26.13 -5.65
N CYS A 41 -3.41 -26.02 -6.98
CA CYS A 41 -3.49 -27.18 -7.88
C CYS A 41 -2.53 -26.91 -9.05
N ILE A 42 -1.81 -27.95 -9.44
CA ILE A 42 -1.01 -27.99 -10.66
C ILE A 42 -1.50 -29.20 -11.44
N ASP A 43 -2.10 -28.95 -12.59
CA ASP A 43 -2.53 -29.97 -13.53
C ASP A 43 -1.93 -29.68 -14.90
N GLU A 44 -1.98 -30.60 -15.85
CA GLU A 44 -1.28 -30.54 -17.13
C GLU A 44 -1.44 -29.21 -17.89
N GLN A 45 -2.57 -28.53 -17.73
CA GLN A 45 -2.90 -27.28 -18.42
C GLN A 45 -3.23 -26.11 -17.51
N GLU A 46 -3.43 -26.31 -16.22
CA GLU A 46 -3.87 -25.28 -15.30
C GLU A 46 -3.00 -25.18 -14.05
N MET A 47 -2.73 -23.95 -13.63
CA MET A 47 -2.10 -23.60 -12.36
C MET A 47 -3.06 -22.73 -11.56
N ILE A 48 -3.53 -23.24 -10.44
CA ILE A 48 -4.59 -22.62 -9.64
C ILE A 48 -4.09 -22.34 -8.22
N LEU A 49 -4.25 -21.09 -7.76
CA LEU A 49 -4.08 -20.69 -6.36
C LEU A 49 -5.44 -20.43 -5.75
N ILE A 50 -5.66 -20.94 -4.55
CA ILE A 50 -6.89 -20.78 -3.78
C ILE A 50 -6.56 -19.98 -2.54
N PHE A 51 -7.12 -18.78 -2.42
CA PHE A 51 -6.95 -17.87 -1.31
C PHE A 51 -8.17 -17.81 -0.41
N GLU A 52 -8.01 -17.24 0.77
CA GLU A 52 -9.14 -16.83 1.61
C GLU A 52 -10.06 -15.86 0.84
N LEU A 53 -11.30 -15.75 1.32
CA LEU A 53 -12.28 -14.84 0.72
C LEU A 53 -11.83 -13.39 0.91
N ILE A 54 -11.82 -12.64 -0.20
CA ILE A 54 -11.66 -11.21 -0.23
C ILE A 54 -13.06 -10.60 -0.42
N ALA A 55 -13.64 -10.12 0.68
CA ALA A 55 -15.05 -9.72 0.70
C ALA A 55 -15.32 -8.39 0.00
N ASN A 56 -14.33 -7.48 -0.01
CA ASN A 56 -14.51 -6.09 -0.47
C ASN A 56 -13.60 -5.72 -1.65
N GLY A 57 -13.11 -6.71 -2.43
CA GLY A 57 -12.31 -6.43 -3.63
C GLY A 57 -10.97 -5.77 -3.36
N SER A 58 -10.45 -5.01 -4.32
CA SER A 58 -9.20 -4.25 -4.21
C SER A 58 -9.46 -2.79 -3.81
N LEU A 59 -8.46 -2.14 -3.21
CA LEU A 59 -8.54 -0.73 -2.87
C LEU A 59 -8.68 0.15 -4.13
N MET A 60 -8.11 -0.28 -5.26
CA MET A 60 -8.27 0.38 -6.56
C MET A 60 -9.75 0.46 -6.97
N GLU A 61 -10.51 -0.62 -6.82
CA GLU A 61 -11.92 -0.66 -7.21
C GLU A 61 -12.75 0.39 -6.47
N HIS A 62 -12.44 0.67 -5.19
CA HIS A 62 -13.13 1.67 -4.39
C HIS A 62 -12.81 3.12 -4.78
N PHE A 63 -11.73 3.37 -5.51
CA PHE A 63 -11.41 4.71 -6.02
C PHE A 63 -11.88 4.93 -7.46
N LEU A 64 -11.87 3.87 -8.29
CA LEU A 64 -12.26 3.97 -9.70
C LEU A 64 -13.77 3.84 -9.93
N TYR A 65 -14.36 2.86 -9.25
CA TYR A 65 -15.79 2.53 -9.39
C TYR A 65 -16.55 2.99 -8.16
N ARG A 66 -16.13 4.14 -7.64
CA ARG A 66 -16.66 4.72 -6.42
C ARG A 66 -18.18 4.84 -6.52
N ASP A 67 -18.89 4.18 -5.61
CA ASP A 67 -20.24 4.53 -5.28
C ASP A 67 -20.21 5.94 -4.67
N GLN A 68 -20.86 6.91 -5.34
CA GLN A 68 -20.87 8.30 -4.86
C GLN A 68 -21.60 8.42 -3.52
N ASP A 69 -22.46 7.44 -3.20
CA ASP A 69 -23.28 7.45 -1.99
C ASP A 69 -22.55 6.92 -0.74
N ASP A 70 -21.48 6.10 -0.89
CA ASP A 70 -20.70 5.58 0.26
C ASP A 70 -19.16 5.59 0.02
N PRO A 71 -18.55 6.75 -0.06
CA PRO A 71 -17.09 6.84 -0.22
C PRO A 71 -16.34 6.41 1.06
N LEU A 72 -15.16 5.82 0.90
CA LEU A 72 -14.30 5.45 2.01
C LEU A 72 -13.95 6.67 2.87
N LYS A 73 -14.41 6.67 4.12
CA LYS A 73 -14.13 7.72 5.12
C LYS A 73 -12.64 7.75 5.47
N TRP A 74 -12.13 8.93 5.86
CA TRP A 74 -10.72 9.14 6.14
C TRP A 74 -10.12 8.13 7.14
N LYS A 75 -10.76 7.92 8.27
CA LYS A 75 -10.31 6.92 9.26
C LYS A 75 -10.16 5.52 8.67
N ARG A 76 -11.08 5.13 7.77
CA ARG A 76 -11.00 3.83 7.09
C ARG A 76 -9.79 3.78 6.17
N ARG A 77 -9.51 4.86 5.43
CA ARG A 77 -8.33 4.96 4.59
C ARG A 77 -7.04 4.84 5.39
N LEU A 78 -6.94 5.55 6.53
CA LEU A 78 -5.81 5.43 7.46
C LEU A 78 -5.63 3.99 7.97
N GLN A 79 -6.70 3.35 8.43
CA GLN A 79 -6.66 1.96 8.91
C GLN A 79 -6.17 0.98 7.84
N ILE A 80 -6.56 1.21 6.57
CA ILE A 80 -6.09 0.43 5.43
C ILE A 80 -4.59 0.66 5.23
N CYS A 81 -4.12 1.91 5.20
CA CYS A 81 -2.70 2.23 5.06
C CYS A 81 -1.85 1.64 6.19
N ILE A 82 -2.30 1.74 7.45
CA ILE A 82 -1.64 1.10 8.60
C ILE A 82 -1.55 -0.41 8.39
N GLY A 83 -2.63 -1.05 7.92
CA GLY A 83 -2.63 -2.47 7.64
C GLY A 83 -1.60 -2.86 6.57
N VAL A 84 -1.45 -2.08 5.50
CA VAL A 84 -0.42 -2.30 4.47
C VAL A 84 0.98 -2.13 5.05
N ALA A 85 1.22 -1.06 5.83
CA ALA A 85 2.51 -0.82 6.49
C ALA A 85 2.91 -1.99 7.40
N ARG A 86 1.97 -2.52 8.20
CA ARG A 86 2.17 -3.72 9.04
C ARG A 86 2.53 -4.96 8.22
N GLY A 87 1.86 -5.16 7.09
CA GLY A 87 2.16 -6.25 6.16
C GLY A 87 3.58 -6.16 5.60
N LEU A 88 4.00 -4.98 5.14
CA LEU A 88 5.35 -4.71 4.66
C LEU A 88 6.39 -4.82 5.78
N HIS A 89 6.11 -4.30 6.96
CA HIS A 89 6.99 -4.40 8.12
C HIS A 89 7.27 -5.87 8.48
N TYR A 90 6.24 -6.71 8.47
CA TYR A 90 6.42 -8.14 8.65
C TYR A 90 7.29 -8.78 7.56
N LEU A 91 7.12 -8.41 6.28
CA LEU A 91 7.96 -8.91 5.19
C LEU A 91 9.41 -8.47 5.31
N HIS A 92 9.66 -7.25 5.77
CA HIS A 92 11.01 -6.72 5.88
C HIS A 92 11.76 -7.22 7.12
N THR A 93 11.09 -7.41 8.25
CA THR A 93 11.74 -7.67 9.57
C THR A 93 11.20 -8.86 10.33
N GLY A 94 9.94 -9.23 10.14
CA GLY A 94 9.25 -10.27 10.91
C GLY A 94 9.52 -11.70 10.45
N VAL A 95 10.27 -11.89 9.36
CA VAL A 95 10.61 -13.20 8.77
C VAL A 95 12.13 -13.45 8.82
N LYS A 96 12.53 -14.72 8.67
CA LYS A 96 13.96 -15.13 8.74
C LYS A 96 14.85 -14.38 7.75
N HIS A 97 14.34 -14.11 6.56
CA HIS A 97 15.02 -13.37 5.49
C HIS A 97 14.11 -12.26 5.02
N THR A 98 14.63 -11.07 4.86
CA THR A 98 13.87 -9.95 4.30
C THR A 98 13.24 -10.35 2.96
N ILE A 99 11.97 -10.01 2.80
CA ILE A 99 11.24 -10.21 1.55
C ILE A 99 10.83 -8.82 1.04
N ILE A 100 11.28 -8.48 -0.17
CA ILE A 100 10.91 -7.25 -0.85
C ILE A 100 9.77 -7.58 -1.82
N HIS A 101 8.66 -6.86 -1.69
CA HIS A 101 7.44 -7.14 -2.45
C HIS A 101 7.53 -6.73 -3.92
N ARG A 102 8.07 -5.55 -4.22
CA ARG A 102 8.34 -4.97 -5.56
C ARG A 102 7.12 -4.54 -6.38
N ASP A 103 5.91 -4.80 -5.92
CA ASP A 103 4.69 -4.44 -6.66
C ASP A 103 3.58 -3.93 -5.71
N VAL A 104 3.98 -3.04 -4.78
CA VAL A 104 3.04 -2.37 -3.86
C VAL A 104 2.27 -1.33 -4.63
N LYS A 105 0.93 -1.51 -4.74
CA LYS A 105 0.01 -0.63 -5.48
C LYS A 105 -1.44 -0.89 -5.08
N LEU A 106 -2.34 0.01 -5.43
CA LEU A 106 -3.76 -0.08 -5.05
C LEU A 106 -4.42 -1.41 -5.46
N GLU A 107 -4.08 -1.95 -6.65
CA GLU A 107 -4.63 -3.22 -7.16
C GLU A 107 -4.23 -4.44 -6.33
N ASN A 108 -3.05 -4.36 -5.68
CA ASN A 108 -2.50 -5.45 -4.87
C ASN A 108 -2.83 -5.29 -3.37
N ILE A 109 -3.60 -4.27 -3.00
CA ILE A 109 -4.15 -4.09 -1.66
C ILE A 109 -5.60 -4.56 -1.68
N LEU A 110 -5.83 -5.76 -1.18
CA LEU A 110 -7.15 -6.36 -1.12
C LEU A 110 -7.81 -6.08 0.23
N LEU A 111 -9.12 -5.99 0.24
CA LEU A 111 -9.93 -5.64 1.41
C LEU A 111 -10.76 -6.85 1.84
N GLY A 112 -10.35 -7.46 2.95
CA GLY A 112 -11.03 -8.59 3.55
C GLY A 112 -12.28 -8.18 4.34
N GLU A 113 -12.82 -9.11 5.11
CA GLU A 113 -13.90 -8.83 6.04
C GLU A 113 -13.51 -7.69 6.99
N SER A 114 -14.48 -6.86 7.38
CA SER A 114 -14.28 -5.66 8.21
C SER A 114 -13.29 -4.63 7.62
N TRP A 115 -13.11 -4.63 6.29
CA TRP A 115 -12.22 -3.70 5.57
C TRP A 115 -10.74 -3.87 5.91
N LYS A 116 -10.33 -5.00 6.39
CA LYS A 116 -8.94 -5.27 6.75
C LYS A 116 -8.08 -5.35 5.49
N ALA A 117 -7.06 -4.51 5.42
CA ALA A 117 -6.12 -4.53 4.30
C ALA A 117 -5.28 -5.81 4.29
N LYS A 118 -5.10 -6.38 3.11
CA LYS A 118 -4.30 -7.58 2.85
C LYS A 118 -3.46 -7.36 1.60
N LEU A 119 -2.15 -7.31 1.77
CA LEU A 119 -1.21 -7.23 0.66
C LEU A 119 -1.20 -8.56 -0.10
N ALA A 120 -1.29 -8.48 -1.42
CA ALA A 120 -1.44 -9.62 -2.34
C ALA A 120 -0.43 -9.56 -3.49
N ASN A 121 -0.40 -10.61 -4.31
CA ASN A 121 0.42 -10.71 -5.53
C ASN A 121 1.93 -10.79 -5.28
N PHE A 122 2.41 -11.91 -4.75
CA PHE A 122 3.81 -12.17 -4.39
C PHE A 122 4.70 -12.63 -5.56
N VAL A 123 4.23 -12.47 -6.79
CA VAL A 123 4.89 -12.94 -8.01
C VAL A 123 6.27 -12.33 -8.24
N LEU A 124 6.41 -11.03 -7.95
CA LEU A 124 7.65 -10.28 -8.15
C LEU A 124 8.57 -10.25 -6.92
N CYS A 125 8.14 -10.85 -5.81
CA CYS A 125 8.90 -10.79 -4.56
C CYS A 125 10.32 -11.35 -4.70
N LYS A 126 11.23 -10.75 -3.95
CA LYS A 126 12.63 -11.20 -3.85
C LYS A 126 13.01 -11.40 -2.39
N LYS A 127 13.69 -12.53 -2.15
CA LYS A 127 14.25 -12.84 -0.85
C LYS A 127 15.64 -12.21 -0.75
N GLY A 128 15.85 -11.43 0.29
CA GLY A 128 17.11 -10.77 0.63
C GLY A 128 17.93 -11.52 1.70
N PRO A 129 18.89 -10.83 2.31
CA PRO A 129 19.69 -11.35 3.40
C PRO A 129 18.83 -11.64 4.64
N PRO A 130 19.41 -12.30 5.68
CA PRO A 130 18.73 -12.49 6.95
C PRO A 130 18.27 -11.15 7.55
N SER A 131 17.01 -11.07 8.02
CA SER A 131 16.40 -9.83 8.51
C SER A 131 17.11 -9.21 9.73
N LEU A 132 17.83 -10.04 10.52
CA LEU A 132 18.65 -9.58 11.64
C LEU A 132 20.01 -9.01 11.21
N SER A 133 20.36 -9.09 9.93
CA SER A 133 21.57 -8.47 9.41
C SER A 133 21.38 -6.94 9.39
N LYS A 134 22.30 -6.21 10.03
CA LYS A 134 22.38 -4.74 9.92
C LYS A 134 22.97 -4.27 8.58
N ALA A 135 23.34 -5.20 7.70
CA ALA A 135 23.83 -4.87 6.36
C ALA A 135 22.70 -4.24 5.53
N LEU A 136 23.05 -3.21 4.76
CA LEU A 136 22.15 -2.64 3.78
C LEU A 136 21.66 -3.74 2.83
N ILE A 137 20.35 -3.87 2.73
CA ILE A 137 19.71 -4.81 1.81
C ILE A 137 19.95 -4.28 0.39
N ARG A 138 20.74 -5.01 -0.38
CA ARG A 138 21.00 -4.71 -1.79
C ARG A 138 20.97 -6.02 -2.57
N ILE A 139 20.06 -6.08 -3.54
CA ILE A 139 19.88 -7.26 -4.39
C ILE A 139 19.99 -6.79 -5.84
N ASP A 140 21.02 -7.25 -6.56
CA ASP A 140 21.10 -7.01 -8.00
C ASP A 140 19.94 -7.75 -8.69
N SER A 141 19.12 -7.02 -9.40
CA SER A 141 17.95 -7.59 -10.03
C SER A 141 17.54 -6.83 -11.28
N VAL A 142 17.11 -7.58 -12.29
CA VAL A 142 16.41 -6.98 -13.44
C VAL A 142 15.25 -6.14 -12.93
N VAL A 143 15.17 -4.89 -13.41
CA VAL A 143 14.11 -3.97 -13.03
C VAL A 143 12.75 -4.53 -13.43
N LYS A 144 11.89 -4.69 -12.44
CA LYS A 144 10.50 -5.13 -12.59
C LYS A 144 9.62 -4.30 -11.64
N GLY A 145 8.39 -4.08 -12.00
CA GLY A 145 7.40 -3.33 -11.23
C GLY A 145 6.36 -2.71 -12.15
N THR A 146 5.51 -1.86 -11.61
CA THR A 146 4.42 -1.19 -12.34
C THR A 146 4.79 0.26 -12.63
N VAL A 147 4.56 0.73 -13.86
CA VAL A 147 4.76 2.13 -14.24
C VAL A 147 3.96 3.04 -13.31
N GLY A 148 4.56 4.16 -12.89
CA GLY A 148 3.99 5.08 -11.92
C GLY A 148 4.37 4.78 -10.45
N TYR A 149 4.82 3.53 -10.15
CA TYR A 149 5.30 3.12 -8.82
C TYR A 149 6.80 2.76 -8.82
N LEU A 150 7.44 2.75 -9.97
CA LEU A 150 8.85 2.37 -10.09
C LEU A 150 9.76 3.36 -9.38
N ASP A 151 10.52 2.86 -8.41
CA ASP A 151 11.50 3.63 -7.64
C ASP A 151 12.65 4.13 -8.54
N PRO A 152 12.87 5.46 -8.64
CA PRO A 152 13.94 6.03 -9.45
C PRO A 152 15.33 5.55 -9.04
N ALA A 153 15.60 5.32 -7.75
CA ALA A 153 16.86 4.81 -7.29
C ALA A 153 17.10 3.36 -7.78
N TYR A 154 16.06 2.53 -7.75
CA TYR A 154 16.12 1.17 -8.29
C TYR A 154 16.27 1.17 -9.83
N LEU A 155 15.59 2.07 -10.54
CA LEU A 155 15.75 2.24 -12.00
C LEU A 155 17.20 2.58 -12.38
N ARG A 156 17.84 3.50 -11.65
CA ARG A 156 19.21 3.96 -11.94
C ARG A 156 20.28 2.93 -11.61
N THR A 157 20.10 2.19 -10.51
CA THR A 157 21.16 1.33 -9.96
C THR A 157 20.98 -0.13 -10.23
N SER A 158 19.80 -0.58 -10.64
CA SER A 158 19.37 -1.99 -10.69
C SER A 158 19.51 -2.70 -9.33
N GLN A 159 19.72 -1.95 -8.23
CA GLN A 159 19.80 -2.46 -6.87
C GLN A 159 18.46 -2.36 -6.17
N LEU A 160 17.85 -3.50 -5.91
CA LEU A 160 16.60 -3.62 -5.19
C LEU A 160 16.88 -3.57 -3.67
N THR A 161 16.12 -2.74 -2.95
CA THR A 161 16.21 -2.58 -1.49
C THR A 161 14.82 -2.62 -0.85
N ASP A 162 14.74 -2.75 0.47
CA ASP A 162 13.49 -2.60 1.22
C ASP A 162 12.88 -1.20 1.04
N LYS A 163 13.72 -0.18 0.78
CA LYS A 163 13.28 1.19 0.50
C LYS A 163 12.53 1.34 -0.84
N THR A 164 12.65 0.36 -1.73
CA THR A 164 11.86 0.29 -2.96
C THR A 164 10.37 0.08 -2.65
N ASP A 165 10.04 -0.80 -1.70
CA ASP A 165 8.65 -0.97 -1.25
C ASP A 165 8.13 0.27 -0.51
N VAL A 166 8.99 0.95 0.25
CA VAL A 166 8.65 2.22 0.92
C VAL A 166 8.30 3.30 -0.10
N TYR A 167 9.07 3.41 -1.19
CA TYR A 167 8.74 4.34 -2.28
C TYR A 167 7.39 4.03 -2.92
N CYS A 168 7.16 2.77 -3.30
CA CYS A 168 5.88 2.35 -3.88
C CYS A 168 4.72 2.65 -2.92
N PHE A 169 4.93 2.44 -1.61
CA PHE A 169 3.92 2.74 -0.60
C PHE A 169 3.68 4.25 -0.44
N GLY A 170 4.72 5.09 -0.58
CA GLY A 170 4.57 6.55 -0.65
C GLY A 170 3.64 7.00 -1.77
N VAL A 171 3.75 6.38 -2.96
CA VAL A 171 2.82 6.61 -4.08
C VAL A 171 1.39 6.24 -3.67
N VAL A 172 1.20 5.05 -3.08
CA VAL A 172 -0.11 4.58 -2.59
C VAL A 172 -0.70 5.56 -1.58
N LEU A 173 0.10 6.12 -0.66
CA LEU A 173 -0.39 7.10 0.32
C LEU A 173 -0.98 8.34 -0.37
N PHE A 174 -0.32 8.88 -1.39
CA PHE A 174 -0.87 10.01 -2.14
C PHE A 174 -2.11 9.63 -2.98
N GLU A 175 -2.13 8.45 -3.58
CA GLU A 175 -3.33 7.96 -4.29
C GLU A 175 -4.53 7.84 -3.34
N VAL A 176 -4.32 7.36 -2.12
CA VAL A 176 -5.35 7.23 -1.07
C VAL A 176 -5.87 8.61 -0.63
N LEU A 177 -4.99 9.60 -0.51
CA LEU A 177 -5.35 10.97 -0.15
C LEU A 177 -6.15 11.66 -1.27
N CYS A 178 -5.72 11.47 -2.52
CA CYS A 178 -6.28 12.16 -3.68
C CYS A 178 -7.44 11.40 -4.35
N ALA A 179 -7.65 10.12 -4.01
CA ALA A 179 -8.55 9.19 -4.69
C ALA A 179 -8.34 9.17 -6.22
N ARG A 180 -7.05 9.17 -6.66
CA ARG A 180 -6.62 9.18 -8.05
C ARG A 180 -5.54 8.14 -8.29
N ARG A 181 -5.40 7.69 -9.53
CA ARG A 181 -4.32 6.77 -9.94
C ARG A 181 -2.96 7.47 -9.99
N SER A 182 -1.90 6.68 -9.78
CA SER A 182 -0.51 7.14 -9.91
C SER A 182 -0.16 7.64 -11.32
N VAL A 183 -0.77 7.03 -12.34
CA VAL A 183 -0.72 7.46 -13.73
C VAL A 183 -2.14 7.52 -14.25
N ASP A 184 -2.61 8.71 -14.54
CA ASP A 184 -3.90 8.94 -15.19
C ASP A 184 -3.65 9.11 -16.69
N MET A 185 -3.86 8.04 -17.45
CA MET A 185 -3.66 8.01 -18.91
C MET A 185 -4.71 8.83 -19.68
N GLU A 186 -5.80 9.23 -19.02
CA GLU A 186 -6.88 10.02 -19.61
C GLU A 186 -6.74 11.52 -19.32
N SER A 187 -5.86 11.89 -18.37
CA SER A 187 -5.60 13.30 -18.07
C SER A 187 -4.55 13.89 -19.01
N GLU A 188 -4.70 15.17 -19.39
CA GLU A 188 -3.69 15.93 -20.12
C GLU A 188 -2.37 16.09 -19.33
N ARG A 189 -2.28 15.55 -18.13
CA ARG A 189 -1.10 15.63 -17.26
C ARG A 189 -0.25 14.37 -17.40
N GLU A 190 0.89 14.50 -18.02
CA GLU A 190 1.89 13.43 -18.18
C GLU A 190 2.64 13.06 -16.88
N GLN A 191 2.39 13.77 -15.76
CA GLN A 191 3.15 13.59 -14.52
C GLN A 191 2.53 12.52 -13.63
N SER A 192 3.37 11.58 -13.17
CA SER A 192 2.96 10.59 -12.17
C SER A 192 2.66 11.23 -10.81
N MET A 193 1.79 10.59 -10.02
CA MET A 193 1.47 11.01 -8.64
C MET A 193 2.73 11.17 -7.79
N ALA A 194 3.74 10.34 -8.02
CA ALA A 194 5.02 10.38 -7.30
C ALA A 194 5.83 11.67 -7.51
N VAL A 195 5.59 12.39 -8.60
CA VAL A 195 6.25 13.68 -8.90
C VAL A 195 5.31 14.84 -8.59
N TRP A 196 4.06 14.72 -8.99
CA TRP A 196 3.08 15.80 -8.89
C TRP A 196 2.69 16.12 -7.44
N ALA A 197 2.38 15.11 -6.62
CA ALA A 197 1.91 15.34 -5.26
C ALA A 197 2.97 15.97 -4.35
N PRO A 198 4.24 15.52 -4.31
CA PRO A 198 5.30 16.21 -3.58
C PRO A 198 5.50 17.68 -4.02
N ALA A 199 5.44 17.96 -5.33
CA ALA A 199 5.54 19.34 -5.84
C ALA A 199 4.38 20.21 -5.31
N CYS A 200 3.14 19.69 -5.26
CA CYS A 200 2.03 20.40 -4.65
C CYS A 200 2.21 20.63 -3.14
N VAL A 201 2.93 19.74 -2.45
CA VAL A 201 3.27 19.94 -1.03
C VAL A 201 4.26 21.08 -0.86
N GLU A 202 5.32 21.10 -1.66
CA GLU A 202 6.36 22.16 -1.67
C GLU A 202 5.76 23.53 -2.01
N ASP A 203 4.85 23.59 -2.99
CA ASP A 203 4.16 24.79 -3.43
C ASP A 203 3.03 25.24 -2.49
N GLY A 204 2.71 24.46 -1.45
CA GLY A 204 1.56 24.72 -0.55
C GLY A 204 0.19 24.55 -1.20
N THR A 205 0.12 23.88 -2.35
CA THR A 205 -1.11 23.69 -3.15
C THR A 205 -1.75 22.30 -2.98
N ILE A 206 -1.25 21.49 -2.05
CA ILE A 206 -1.71 20.10 -1.84
C ILE A 206 -3.23 20.00 -1.64
N ASN A 207 -3.86 21.02 -1.02
CA ASN A 207 -5.31 21.07 -0.83
C ASN A 207 -6.13 21.06 -2.14
N GLN A 208 -5.51 21.41 -3.28
CA GLN A 208 -6.16 21.42 -4.59
C GLN A 208 -6.26 20.02 -5.22
N ILE A 209 -5.49 19.07 -4.71
CA ILE A 209 -5.43 17.72 -5.27
C ILE A 209 -6.04 16.65 -4.37
N ILE A 210 -6.34 16.97 -3.12
CA ILE A 210 -7.01 16.07 -2.17
C ILE A 210 -8.38 15.65 -2.74
N ASP A 211 -8.80 14.43 -2.44
CA ASP A 211 -10.16 13.97 -2.71
C ASP A 211 -11.18 14.99 -2.19
N PRO A 212 -12.03 15.60 -3.05
CA PRO A 212 -13.01 16.59 -2.62
C PRO A 212 -13.92 16.11 -1.48
N TYR A 213 -14.16 14.80 -1.40
CA TYR A 213 -14.93 14.21 -0.30
C TYR A 213 -14.25 14.40 1.07
N LEU A 214 -12.92 14.49 1.12
CA LEU A 214 -12.15 14.59 2.36
C LEU A 214 -11.98 16.04 2.86
N ILE A 215 -12.32 17.04 2.05
CA ILE A 215 -12.17 18.45 2.42
C ILE A 215 -12.96 18.74 3.71
N GLY A 216 -12.29 19.30 4.71
CA GLY A 216 -12.85 19.60 6.02
C GLY A 216 -13.10 18.40 6.94
N LYS A 217 -12.72 17.17 6.52
CA LYS A 217 -12.92 15.93 7.30
C LYS A 217 -11.63 15.37 7.91
N ILE A 218 -10.49 15.93 7.57
CA ILE A 218 -9.18 15.53 8.09
C ILE A 218 -8.77 16.57 9.15
N ALA A 219 -8.43 16.11 10.35
CA ALA A 219 -7.88 17.00 11.39
C ALA A 219 -6.53 17.58 10.91
N PRO A 220 -6.25 18.88 11.11
CA PRO A 220 -5.05 19.55 10.58
C PRO A 220 -3.74 18.85 10.98
N GLU A 221 -3.60 18.45 12.23
CA GLU A 221 -2.39 17.76 12.72
C GLU A 221 -2.25 16.36 12.11
N CYS A 222 -3.36 15.62 11.97
CA CYS A 222 -3.38 14.34 11.28
C CYS A 222 -2.95 14.50 9.82
N PHE A 223 -3.49 15.50 9.12
CA PHE A 223 -3.16 15.81 7.73
C PHE A 223 -1.68 16.10 7.55
N LYS A 224 -1.12 16.96 8.40
CA LYS A 224 0.29 17.32 8.36
C LYS A 224 1.19 16.11 8.49
N ILE A 225 0.98 15.28 9.53
CA ILE A 225 1.79 14.07 9.75
C ILE A 225 1.66 13.10 8.57
N TYR A 226 0.44 12.90 8.06
CA TYR A 226 0.22 12.00 6.92
C TYR A 226 0.98 12.44 5.67
N VAL A 227 0.91 13.73 5.32
CA VAL A 227 1.61 14.29 4.16
C VAL A 227 3.13 14.24 4.34
N ASP A 228 3.63 14.54 5.54
CA ASP A 228 5.07 14.46 5.85
C ASP A 228 5.59 13.03 5.68
N ILE A 229 4.83 12.02 6.13
CA ILE A 229 5.16 10.60 5.94
C ILE A 229 5.17 10.25 4.44
N ALA A 230 4.10 10.58 3.71
CA ALA A 230 3.98 10.25 2.30
C ALA A 230 5.13 10.87 1.48
N THR A 231 5.46 12.14 1.73
CA THR A 231 6.57 12.85 1.07
C THR A 231 7.92 12.23 1.44
N SER A 232 8.14 11.87 2.70
CA SER A 232 9.41 11.25 3.14
C SER A 232 9.66 9.89 2.47
N CYS A 233 8.61 9.12 2.18
CA CYS A 233 8.70 7.87 1.45
C CYS A 233 9.15 8.05 0.00
N LEU A 234 8.89 9.20 -0.60
CA LEU A 234 9.21 9.50 -2.01
C LEU A 234 10.56 10.21 -2.20
N ARG A 235 11.37 10.39 -1.15
CA ARG A 235 12.69 11.01 -1.27
C ARG A 235 13.52 10.34 -2.36
N GLU A 236 14.27 11.14 -3.09
CA GLU A 236 15.05 10.66 -4.23
C GLU A 236 16.19 9.74 -3.78
N ASP A 237 16.91 10.14 -2.72
CA ASP A 237 17.88 9.26 -2.07
C ASP A 237 17.15 8.20 -1.23
N ASN A 238 17.30 6.95 -1.60
CA ASN A 238 16.66 5.84 -0.91
C ASN A 238 17.12 5.69 0.55
N LEU A 239 18.33 6.16 0.89
CA LEU A 239 18.86 6.12 2.26
C LEU A 239 18.16 7.11 3.19
N GLU A 240 17.60 8.17 2.63
CA GLU A 240 16.84 9.17 3.40
C GLU A 240 15.38 8.78 3.63
N ARG A 241 14.89 7.75 2.96
CA ARG A 241 13.54 7.25 3.18
C ARG A 241 13.43 6.57 4.54
N PRO A 242 12.31 6.72 5.27
CA PRO A 242 12.11 6.05 6.56
C PRO A 242 12.16 4.52 6.41
N ALA A 243 12.38 3.82 7.50
CA ALA A 243 12.05 2.39 7.56
C ALA A 243 10.54 2.20 7.60
N ILE A 244 10.04 1.08 7.06
CA ILE A 244 8.58 0.85 7.00
C ILE A 244 7.94 0.80 8.41
N GLY A 245 8.68 0.37 9.44
CA GLY A 245 8.21 0.41 10.83
C GLY A 245 8.03 1.84 11.36
N GLU A 246 8.86 2.81 10.92
CA GLU A 246 8.69 4.22 11.25
C GLU A 246 7.45 4.80 10.56
N VAL A 247 7.20 4.39 9.32
CA VAL A 247 5.98 4.76 8.58
C VAL A 247 4.73 4.21 9.28
N GLU A 248 4.76 2.95 9.72
CA GLU A 248 3.68 2.32 10.49
C GLU A 248 3.33 3.15 11.74
N VAL A 249 4.33 3.41 12.58
CA VAL A 249 4.15 4.18 13.83
C VAL A 249 3.62 5.60 13.54
N GLY A 250 4.14 6.26 12.51
CA GLY A 250 3.68 7.60 12.13
C GLY A 250 2.23 7.62 11.66
N LEU A 251 1.79 6.61 10.89
CA LEU A 251 0.39 6.50 10.46
C LEU A 251 -0.54 6.16 11.63
N GLU A 252 -0.10 5.34 12.59
CA GLU A 252 -0.85 5.08 13.83
C GLU A 252 -1.04 6.36 14.63
N HIS A 253 0.01 7.16 14.77
CA HIS A 253 -0.08 8.46 15.43
C HIS A 253 -1.03 9.43 14.70
N ALA A 254 -0.99 9.48 13.35
CA ALA A 254 -1.95 10.26 12.57
C ALA A 254 -3.41 9.83 12.83
N LEU A 255 -3.65 8.52 12.98
CA LEU A 255 -4.98 7.99 13.32
C LEU A 255 -5.42 8.42 14.72
N GLU A 256 -4.55 8.37 15.72
CA GLU A 256 -4.83 8.82 17.09
C GLU A 256 -5.24 10.29 17.13
N LEU A 257 -4.53 11.16 16.39
CA LEU A 257 -4.86 12.58 16.29
C LEU A 257 -6.22 12.83 15.64
N GLN A 258 -6.56 12.06 14.59
CA GLN A 258 -7.88 12.12 13.98
C GLN A 258 -8.96 11.69 14.96
N GLU A 259 -8.75 10.62 15.72
CA GLU A 259 -9.72 10.13 16.71
C GLU A 259 -9.93 11.09 17.84
N TYR A 260 -8.86 11.75 18.29
CA TYR A 260 -8.96 12.79 19.31
C TYR A 260 -9.78 13.99 18.82
N ALA A 261 -9.52 14.48 17.60
CA ALA A 261 -10.28 15.58 17.00
C ALA A 261 -11.75 15.23 16.81
N ASP A 262 -12.06 14.02 16.30
CA ASP A 262 -13.43 13.54 16.13
C ASP A 262 -14.18 13.44 17.47
N ALA A 263 -13.50 13.08 18.56
CA ALA A 263 -14.08 12.98 19.90
C ALA A 263 -14.36 14.35 20.52
N ALA A 264 -13.48 15.33 20.25
CA ALA A 264 -13.68 16.72 20.69
C ALA A 264 -14.92 17.36 20.05
N MET A 265 -15.05 17.23 18.71
CA MET A 265 -16.21 17.76 17.98
C MET A 265 -17.55 17.20 18.48
N ARG A 266 -17.60 15.91 18.83
CA ARG A 266 -18.84 15.29 19.35
C ARG A 266 -19.23 15.82 20.74
N LYS A 267 -18.28 16.25 21.56
CA LYS A 267 -18.57 16.83 22.90
C LYS A 267 -19.15 18.22 22.78
N ASP A 268 -18.66 19.01 21.83
CA ASP A 268 -19.16 20.37 21.58
C ASP A 268 -20.59 20.35 21.04
N ASP A 269 -20.94 19.38 20.15
CA ASP A 269 -22.30 19.19 19.64
C ASP A 269 -23.30 18.79 20.72
N VAL A 270 -22.90 18.00 21.72
CA VAL A 270 -23.76 17.56 22.85
C VAL A 270 -23.92 18.68 23.88
N GLY A 271 -22.89 19.53 24.07
CA GLY A 271 -22.92 20.65 25.00
C GLY A 271 -23.82 21.82 24.58
N SER A 272 -23.97 22.03 23.25
CA SER A 272 -24.80 23.10 22.69
C SER A 272 -26.30 22.78 22.62
N GLY A 273 -26.71 21.54 22.87
CA GLY A 273 -28.12 21.10 22.84
C GLY A 273 -28.85 21.14 24.20
N SER A 274 -28.19 21.57 25.30
CA SER A 274 -28.77 21.52 26.64
C SER A 274 -29.27 22.88 27.18
N ASP A 275 -29.20 23.95 26.36
CA ASP A 275 -29.65 25.31 26.74
C ASP A 275 -30.83 25.77 25.85
N GLN A 276 -31.90 24.96 25.72
CA GLN A 276 -33.19 25.43 25.24
C GLN A 276 -34.34 24.94 26.13
#